data_e7671451e420e0ece6ab56df94a22be1
#
_entry.id   e7671451e420e0ece6ab56df94a22be1
#
_cell.length_a   1.000
_cell.length_b   1.000
_cell.length_c   1.000
_cell.angle_alpha   90.00
_cell.angle_beta   90.00
_cell.angle_gamma   90.00
#
_symmetry.space_group_name_H-M   'P 1'
#
loop_
_entity.id
_entity.type
_entity.pdbx_description
1 polymer ?
#
loop_
_entity_poly.entity_id
_entity_poly.type
_entity_poly.pdbx_seq_one_letter_code
_entity_poly.pdbx_strand_id
1 'polypeptide(L)'
;MSLQVLQKYLPEGSVFFIEKWLKPYSCHIRITKKRHSKLGDYRYRSGETQQISINGDLEPQLFFFVLTHEIAHLITFSADRKILPHGKEWKTCYRNLLLESLNIYKEDFRPMVMAFSKTPKANYMATPEIVRYFSKNTTEDFIEDLDPGHIFEYQNQTFEILEVRKKRYICKNLHSGRKYLFRTCVQVKKLTHDD
;
A
#
# COMPACT_ATOMS: atom_id res chain seq x y z
N MET A 1 -19.19 -1.76 -10.91
CA MET A 1 -18.53 -2.81 -11.74
C MET A 1 -19.04 -4.16 -11.24
N SER A 2 -19.33 -5.12 -12.13
CA SER A 2 -19.70 -6.48 -11.70
C SER A 2 -18.49 -7.16 -11.04
N LEU A 3 -18.74 -8.03 -10.06
CA LEU A 3 -17.69 -8.79 -9.36
C LEU A 3 -16.91 -9.72 -10.31
N GLN A 4 -17.53 -10.16 -11.41
CA GLN A 4 -16.85 -10.91 -12.48
C GLN A 4 -15.68 -10.17 -13.11
N VAL A 5 -15.81 -8.84 -13.32
CA VAL A 5 -14.70 -8.02 -13.86
C VAL A 5 -13.61 -7.82 -12.81
N LEU A 6 -13.97 -7.78 -11.52
CA LEU A 6 -13.03 -7.62 -10.42
C LEU A 6 -12.16 -8.88 -10.23
N GLN A 7 -12.72 -10.07 -10.51
CA GLN A 7 -12.06 -11.37 -10.29
C GLN A 7 -10.68 -11.48 -10.94
N LYS A 8 -10.48 -10.88 -12.11
CA LYS A 8 -9.18 -10.90 -12.81
C LYS A 8 -8.03 -10.18 -12.09
N TYR A 9 -8.37 -9.32 -11.11
CA TYR A 9 -7.39 -8.57 -10.30
C TYR A 9 -7.15 -9.20 -8.93
N LEU A 10 -7.86 -10.27 -8.61
CA LEU A 10 -7.96 -10.82 -7.27
C LEU A 10 -7.33 -12.21 -7.17
N PRO A 11 -6.81 -12.58 -5.99
CA PRO A 11 -6.45 -13.96 -5.71
C PRO A 11 -7.69 -14.87 -5.77
N GLU A 12 -7.47 -16.14 -6.11
CA GLU A 12 -8.50 -17.15 -6.10
C GLU A 12 -9.19 -17.25 -4.71
N GLY A 13 -10.49 -17.42 -4.71
CA GLY A 13 -11.30 -17.54 -3.49
C GLY A 13 -11.61 -16.22 -2.78
N SER A 14 -10.96 -15.11 -3.10
CA SER A 14 -11.14 -13.82 -2.40
C SER A 14 -12.50 -13.17 -2.67
N VAL A 15 -13.14 -13.47 -3.80
CA VAL A 15 -14.47 -12.92 -4.18
C VAL A 15 -15.52 -13.22 -3.11
N PHE A 16 -15.49 -14.41 -2.52
CA PHE A 16 -16.40 -14.80 -1.43
C PHE A 16 -16.36 -13.80 -0.26
N PHE A 17 -15.16 -13.41 0.18
CA PHE A 17 -15.00 -12.45 1.27
C PHE A 17 -15.47 -11.05 0.87
N ILE A 18 -15.16 -10.61 -0.33
CA ILE A 18 -15.58 -9.29 -0.83
C ILE A 18 -17.11 -9.21 -0.91
N GLU A 19 -17.78 -10.23 -1.46
CA GLU A 19 -19.24 -10.31 -1.50
C GLU A 19 -19.84 -10.26 -0.10
N LYS A 20 -19.31 -11.08 0.82
CA LYS A 20 -19.76 -11.12 2.21
C LYS A 20 -19.64 -9.73 2.87
N TRP A 21 -18.49 -9.08 2.74
CA TRP A 21 -18.23 -7.79 3.39
C TRP A 21 -19.03 -6.65 2.78
N LEU A 22 -19.26 -6.68 1.47
CA LEU A 22 -19.99 -5.62 0.77
C LEU A 22 -21.51 -5.80 0.78
N LYS A 23 -22.01 -6.98 1.10
CA LYS A 23 -23.46 -7.31 1.05
C LYS A 23 -24.37 -6.26 1.72
N PRO A 24 -24.01 -5.68 2.90
CA PRO A 24 -24.85 -4.67 3.57
C PRO A 24 -24.75 -3.26 2.95
N TYR A 25 -23.83 -3.03 2.01
CA TYR A 25 -23.46 -1.68 1.57
C TYR A 25 -23.70 -1.47 0.08
N SER A 26 -24.24 -0.29 -0.28
CA SER A 26 -24.24 0.17 -1.66
C SER A 26 -22.88 0.84 -1.95
N CYS A 27 -22.01 0.14 -2.67
CA CYS A 27 -20.67 0.62 -3.00
C CYS A 27 -20.30 0.28 -4.44
N HIS A 28 -19.72 1.25 -5.15
CA HIS A 28 -19.20 1.07 -6.49
C HIS A 28 -17.68 0.93 -6.45
N ILE A 29 -17.15 -0.22 -6.89
CA ILE A 29 -15.70 -0.43 -7.04
C ILE A 29 -15.28 -0.03 -8.46
N ARG A 30 -14.26 0.82 -8.55
CA ARG A 30 -13.68 1.32 -9.80
C ARG A 30 -12.20 0.95 -9.90
N ILE A 31 -11.79 0.33 -11.00
CA ILE A 31 -10.39 0.13 -11.34
C ILE A 31 -9.85 1.38 -12.05
N THR A 32 -8.71 1.85 -11.63
CA THR A 32 -8.05 3.05 -12.17
C THR A 32 -6.74 2.69 -12.85
N LYS A 33 -6.29 3.56 -13.77
CA LYS A 33 -4.90 3.56 -14.22
C LYS A 33 -3.98 3.78 -13.03
N LYS A 34 -2.71 3.40 -13.16
CA LYS A 34 -1.66 3.60 -12.15
C LYS A 34 -1.66 5.04 -11.64
N ARG A 35 -1.72 5.20 -10.33
CA ARG A 35 -1.55 6.47 -9.62
C ARG A 35 -0.32 6.34 -8.72
N HIS A 36 0.54 7.35 -8.71
CA HIS A 36 1.75 7.35 -7.88
C HIS A 36 1.49 7.80 -6.44
N SER A 37 0.45 8.62 -6.22
CA SER A 37 0.14 9.19 -4.90
C SER A 37 -0.62 8.25 -3.96
N LYS A 38 -1.33 7.24 -4.52
CA LYS A 38 -2.15 6.28 -3.76
C LYS A 38 -2.44 5.02 -4.57
N LEU A 39 -2.60 3.89 -3.90
CA LEU A 39 -2.97 2.61 -4.53
C LEU A 39 -4.47 2.36 -4.50
N GLY A 40 -5.13 2.74 -3.41
CA GLY A 40 -6.57 2.70 -3.19
C GLY A 40 -7.11 4.04 -2.72
N ASP A 41 -8.44 4.16 -2.71
CA ASP A 41 -9.12 5.35 -2.23
C ASP A 41 -10.60 5.06 -2.00
N TYR A 42 -11.06 5.19 -0.77
CA TYR A 42 -12.48 5.19 -0.42
C TYR A 42 -13.01 6.62 -0.43
N ARG A 43 -14.20 6.82 -1.00
CA ARG A 43 -14.89 8.12 -1.05
C ARG A 43 -16.35 8.00 -0.70
N TYR A 44 -16.80 8.95 0.08
CA TYR A 44 -18.20 9.26 0.30
C TYR A 44 -18.50 10.71 -0.13
N ARG A 45 -19.63 10.89 -0.82
CA ARG A 45 -20.24 12.19 -1.07
C ARG A 45 -21.71 12.09 -0.72
N SER A 46 -22.23 13.12 -0.06
CA SER A 46 -23.65 13.15 0.31
C SER A 46 -24.54 13.05 -0.93
N GLY A 47 -25.54 12.14 -0.89
CA GLY A 47 -26.44 11.90 -2.03
C GLY A 47 -25.87 11.00 -3.13
N GLU A 48 -24.61 10.57 -3.04
CA GLU A 48 -23.99 9.64 -4.02
C GLU A 48 -23.76 8.25 -3.42
N THR A 49 -23.71 7.24 -4.30
CA THR A 49 -23.24 5.89 -3.94
C THR A 49 -21.78 5.94 -3.50
N GLN A 50 -21.46 5.29 -2.39
CA GLN A 50 -20.08 5.17 -1.90
C GLN A 50 -19.18 4.54 -2.97
N GLN A 51 -17.93 4.99 -3.04
CA GLN A 51 -17.01 4.54 -4.07
C GLN A 51 -15.67 4.10 -3.48
N ILE A 52 -15.19 2.95 -3.96
CA ILE A 52 -13.81 2.51 -3.77
C ILE A 52 -13.11 2.52 -5.13
N SER A 53 -11.90 3.05 -5.20
CA SER A 53 -11.08 2.98 -6.42
C SER A 53 -9.72 2.36 -6.11
N ILE A 54 -9.28 1.41 -6.96
CA ILE A 54 -8.00 0.70 -6.80
C ILE A 54 -7.22 0.78 -8.12
N ASN A 55 -5.90 0.90 -8.03
CA ASN A 55 -5.02 0.82 -9.19
C ASN A 55 -5.06 -0.59 -9.80
N GLY A 56 -5.24 -0.70 -11.11
CA GLY A 56 -5.38 -1.98 -11.79
C GLY A 56 -4.06 -2.64 -12.19
N ASP A 57 -2.92 -2.02 -11.90
CA ASP A 57 -1.57 -2.54 -12.16
C ASP A 57 -0.96 -3.26 -10.94
N LEU A 58 -1.71 -3.42 -9.86
CA LEU A 58 -1.24 -4.11 -8.67
C LEU A 58 -1.23 -5.63 -8.86
N GLU A 59 -0.20 -6.28 -8.29
CA GLU A 59 -0.18 -7.74 -8.16
C GLU A 59 -1.39 -8.20 -7.33
N PRO A 60 -2.03 -9.36 -7.66
CA PRO A 60 -3.31 -9.74 -7.05
C PRO A 60 -3.35 -9.76 -5.52
N GLN A 61 -2.28 -10.21 -4.86
CA GLN A 61 -2.21 -10.23 -3.39
C GLN A 61 -2.19 -8.81 -2.80
N LEU A 62 -1.44 -7.90 -3.45
CA LEU A 62 -1.39 -6.49 -3.05
C LEU A 62 -2.73 -5.80 -3.36
N PHE A 63 -3.34 -6.12 -4.50
CA PHE A 63 -4.65 -5.59 -4.87
C PHE A 63 -5.69 -5.94 -3.79
N PHE A 64 -5.76 -7.21 -3.39
CA PHE A 64 -6.67 -7.67 -2.35
C PHE A 64 -6.37 -7.02 -0.99
N PHE A 65 -5.11 -6.91 -0.62
CA PHE A 65 -4.67 -6.26 0.61
C PHE A 65 -5.10 -4.78 0.67
N VAL A 66 -4.93 -4.04 -0.44
CA VAL A 66 -5.35 -2.64 -0.57
C VAL A 66 -6.87 -2.53 -0.61
N LEU A 67 -7.57 -3.41 -1.35
CA LEU A 67 -9.03 -3.40 -1.39
C LEU A 67 -9.63 -3.65 0.01
N THR A 68 -9.06 -4.57 0.78
CA THR A 68 -9.47 -4.84 2.18
C THR A 68 -9.31 -3.59 3.07
N HIS A 69 -8.25 -2.79 2.86
CA HIS A 69 -8.06 -1.50 3.52
C HIS A 69 -9.20 -0.52 3.22
N GLU A 70 -9.57 -0.38 1.96
CA GLU A 70 -10.64 0.54 1.54
C GLU A 70 -12.04 0.05 1.97
N ILE A 71 -12.25 -1.27 2.01
CA ILE A 71 -13.48 -1.86 2.58
C ILE A 71 -13.58 -1.58 4.09
N ALA A 72 -12.48 -1.60 4.82
CA ALA A 72 -12.49 -1.22 6.23
C ALA A 72 -12.91 0.25 6.43
N HIS A 73 -12.54 1.17 5.53
CA HIS A 73 -13.04 2.54 5.54
C HIS A 73 -14.54 2.60 5.28
N LEU A 74 -15.04 1.87 4.27
CA LEU A 74 -16.46 1.79 3.95
C LEU A 74 -17.28 1.31 5.17
N ILE A 75 -16.88 0.21 5.80
CA ILE A 75 -17.58 -0.40 6.93
C ILE A 75 -17.63 0.57 8.11
N THR A 76 -16.49 1.13 8.51
CA THR A 76 -16.41 1.99 9.69
C THR A 76 -17.13 3.32 9.49
N PHE A 77 -16.97 3.95 8.33
CA PHE A 77 -17.67 5.18 8.00
C PHE A 77 -19.20 4.97 7.91
N SER A 78 -19.66 3.82 7.43
CA SER A 78 -21.08 3.48 7.36
C SER A 78 -21.68 3.20 8.74
N ALA A 79 -20.87 2.72 9.70
CA ALA A 79 -21.29 2.51 11.07
C ALA A 79 -21.44 3.83 11.82
N ASP A 80 -20.46 4.71 11.74
CA ASP A 80 -20.51 6.09 12.27
C ASP A 80 -19.56 6.99 11.48
N ARG A 81 -20.13 8.06 10.88
CA ARG A 81 -19.38 9.06 10.10
C ARG A 81 -18.35 9.86 10.91
N LYS A 82 -18.43 9.83 12.25
CA LYS A 82 -17.49 10.50 13.16
C LYS A 82 -16.25 9.68 13.43
N ILE A 83 -16.22 8.40 13.03
CA ILE A 83 -15.04 7.55 13.19
C ILE A 83 -13.87 8.16 12.40
N LEU A 84 -12.75 8.36 13.11
CA LEU A 84 -11.55 8.92 12.49
C LEU A 84 -10.94 7.94 11.49
N PRO A 85 -10.63 8.38 10.27
CA PRO A 85 -9.88 7.57 9.33
C PRO A 85 -8.57 7.07 9.97
N HIS A 86 -8.32 5.76 9.87
CA HIS A 86 -7.16 5.08 10.48
C HIS A 86 -7.10 5.14 12.01
N GLY A 87 -8.22 5.51 12.67
CA GLY A 87 -8.39 5.46 14.12
C GLY A 87 -8.48 4.02 14.66
N LYS A 88 -8.82 3.88 15.94
CA LYS A 88 -8.89 2.59 16.64
C LYS A 88 -9.92 1.64 16.00
N GLU A 89 -11.10 2.14 15.69
CA GLU A 89 -12.22 1.39 15.11
C GLU A 89 -11.84 0.87 13.72
N TRP A 90 -11.28 1.74 12.87
CA TRP A 90 -10.79 1.36 11.55
C TRP A 90 -9.69 0.29 11.65
N LYS A 91 -8.71 0.45 12.55
CA LYS A 91 -7.65 -0.55 12.75
C LYS A 91 -8.21 -1.90 13.18
N THR A 92 -9.20 -1.90 14.07
CA THR A 92 -9.86 -3.11 14.52
C THR A 92 -10.62 -3.78 13.36
N CYS A 93 -11.39 -3.01 12.58
CA CYS A 93 -12.10 -3.49 11.41
C CYS A 93 -11.12 -4.10 10.40
N TYR A 94 -10.11 -3.35 9.98
CA TYR A 94 -9.11 -3.82 9.01
C TYR A 94 -8.39 -5.09 9.49
N ARG A 95 -7.98 -5.13 10.77
CA ARG A 95 -7.41 -6.35 11.39
C ARG A 95 -8.34 -7.55 11.23
N ASN A 96 -9.61 -7.39 11.56
CA ASN A 96 -10.58 -8.50 11.51
C ASN A 96 -10.75 -9.01 10.07
N LEU A 97 -10.88 -8.12 9.09
CA LEU A 97 -10.97 -8.49 7.68
C LEU A 97 -9.73 -9.25 7.20
N LEU A 98 -8.52 -8.78 7.57
CA LEU A 98 -7.26 -9.44 7.22
C LEU A 98 -7.15 -10.85 7.82
N LEU A 99 -7.54 -11.01 9.09
CA LEU A 99 -7.47 -12.30 9.77
C LEU A 99 -8.53 -13.28 9.27
N GLU A 100 -9.74 -12.80 8.98
CA GLU A 100 -10.83 -13.59 8.42
C GLU A 100 -10.48 -14.17 7.04
N SER A 101 -9.77 -13.40 6.21
CA SER A 101 -9.36 -13.78 4.86
C SER A 101 -7.89 -14.24 4.76
N LEU A 102 -7.28 -14.62 5.87
CA LEU A 102 -5.85 -14.92 5.92
C LEU A 102 -5.45 -16.07 4.98
N ASN A 103 -6.31 -17.05 4.79
CA ASN A 103 -6.11 -18.19 3.88
C ASN A 103 -6.05 -17.82 2.40
N ILE A 104 -6.53 -16.63 2.01
CA ILE A 104 -6.46 -16.11 0.63
C ILE A 104 -5.04 -15.68 0.26
N TYR A 105 -4.26 -15.26 1.26
CA TYR A 105 -2.88 -14.86 1.02
C TYR A 105 -1.96 -16.07 0.81
N LYS A 106 -0.94 -15.92 -0.05
CA LYS A 106 0.11 -16.93 -0.27
C LYS A 106 0.78 -17.29 1.04
N GLU A 107 1.21 -18.53 1.18
CA GLU A 107 1.79 -19.06 2.43
C GLU A 107 2.98 -18.23 2.93
N ASP A 108 3.84 -17.79 2.02
CA ASP A 108 5.01 -16.96 2.33
C ASP A 108 4.64 -15.52 2.70
N PHE A 109 3.43 -15.04 2.34
CA PHE A 109 2.95 -13.69 2.70
C PHE A 109 2.10 -13.67 3.99
N ARG A 110 1.44 -14.78 4.35
CA ARG A 110 0.59 -14.88 5.56
C ARG A 110 1.27 -14.41 6.85
N PRO A 111 2.54 -14.78 7.17
CA PRO A 111 3.20 -14.29 8.36
C PRO A 111 3.31 -12.76 8.42
N MET A 112 3.53 -12.10 7.27
CA MET A 112 3.61 -10.63 7.19
C MET A 112 2.24 -9.99 7.40
N VAL A 113 1.16 -10.56 6.83
CA VAL A 113 -0.22 -10.11 7.05
C VAL A 113 -0.59 -10.27 8.52
N MET A 114 -0.25 -11.38 9.17
CA MET A 114 -0.48 -11.61 10.59
C MET A 114 0.28 -10.58 11.46
N ALA A 115 1.55 -10.34 11.17
CA ALA A 115 2.35 -9.34 11.89
C ALA A 115 1.78 -7.93 11.72
N PHE A 116 1.42 -7.55 10.50
CA PHE A 116 0.80 -6.27 10.17
C PHE A 116 -0.56 -6.09 10.86
N SER A 117 -1.38 -7.15 10.93
CA SER A 117 -2.70 -7.10 11.56
C SER A 117 -2.68 -6.78 13.05
N LYS A 118 -1.56 -7.01 13.75
CA LYS A 118 -1.42 -6.64 15.18
C LYS A 118 -1.52 -5.13 15.40
N THR A 119 -0.95 -4.34 14.47
CA THR A 119 -0.94 -2.87 14.51
C THR A 119 -1.07 -2.30 13.09
N PRO A 120 -2.28 -2.38 12.48
CA PRO A 120 -2.46 -1.92 11.10
C PRO A 120 -2.05 -0.44 10.94
N LYS A 121 -1.31 -0.17 9.87
CA LYS A 121 -0.87 1.18 9.52
C LYS A 121 -1.72 1.72 8.38
N ALA A 122 -1.94 3.04 8.37
CA ALA A 122 -2.64 3.74 7.30
C ALA A 122 -1.97 3.56 5.93
N ASN A 123 -0.66 3.41 5.93
CA ASN A 123 0.14 3.18 4.73
C ASN A 123 1.04 1.97 4.95
N TYR A 124 0.83 0.90 4.18
CA TYR A 124 1.66 -0.30 4.25
C TYR A 124 3.12 -0.05 3.83
N MET A 125 3.38 1.01 3.04
CA MET A 125 4.74 1.48 2.72
C MET A 125 5.56 1.86 3.98
N ALA A 126 4.90 1.96 5.14
CA ALA A 126 5.57 2.10 6.43
C ALA A 126 5.94 0.74 7.08
N THR A 127 5.80 -0.36 6.33
CA THR A 127 6.13 -1.74 6.74
C THR A 127 7.12 -2.32 5.73
N PRO A 128 8.43 -2.22 6.00
CA PRO A 128 9.48 -2.59 5.04
C PRO A 128 9.33 -4.02 4.51
N GLU A 129 8.93 -4.95 5.36
CA GLU A 129 8.77 -6.37 5.00
C GLU A 129 7.72 -6.56 3.90
N ILE A 130 6.60 -5.85 3.97
CA ILE A 130 5.54 -5.90 2.94
C ILE A 130 6.03 -5.24 1.65
N VAL A 131 6.71 -4.10 1.75
CA VAL A 131 7.27 -3.42 0.57
C VAL A 131 8.26 -4.34 -0.13
N ARG A 132 9.22 -4.92 0.59
CA ARG A 132 10.21 -5.86 0.03
C ARG A 132 9.55 -7.08 -0.60
N TYR A 133 8.49 -7.61 0.01
CA TYR A 133 7.77 -8.76 -0.54
C TYR A 133 7.24 -8.49 -1.95
N PHE A 134 6.59 -7.34 -2.16
CA PHE A 134 6.03 -6.97 -3.47
C PHE A 134 7.05 -6.36 -4.45
N SER A 135 8.27 -6.11 -4.00
CA SER A 135 9.35 -5.54 -4.82
C SER A 135 10.39 -6.58 -5.26
N LYS A 136 10.19 -7.87 -4.96
CA LYS A 136 11.16 -8.96 -5.26
C LYS A 136 11.55 -9.07 -6.74
N ASN A 137 10.72 -8.59 -7.65
CA ASN A 137 10.93 -8.70 -9.10
C ASN A 137 11.48 -7.41 -9.73
N THR A 138 11.98 -6.46 -8.95
CA THR A 138 12.58 -5.23 -9.47
C THR A 138 14.10 -5.33 -9.43
N THR A 139 14.74 -4.72 -10.41
CA THR A 139 16.21 -4.58 -10.48
C THR A 139 16.72 -3.38 -9.68
N GLU A 140 15.83 -2.65 -9.02
CA GLU A 140 16.16 -1.48 -8.21
C GLU A 140 16.59 -1.91 -6.80
N ASP A 141 17.59 -1.22 -6.27
CA ASP A 141 18.06 -1.36 -4.90
C ASP A 141 17.10 -0.69 -3.91
N PHE A 142 17.13 -1.10 -2.65
CA PHE A 142 16.54 -0.29 -1.59
C PHE A 142 17.58 0.69 -1.07
N ILE A 143 17.15 1.91 -0.74
CA ILE A 143 18.08 2.92 -0.21
C ILE A 143 18.81 2.42 1.05
N GLU A 144 18.23 1.49 1.82
CA GLU A 144 18.87 0.89 2.99
C GLU A 144 19.99 -0.10 2.66
N ASP A 145 20.12 -0.49 1.40
CA ASP A 145 21.21 -1.34 0.89
C ASP A 145 22.39 -0.47 0.39
N LEU A 146 22.28 0.87 0.52
CA LEU A 146 23.28 1.84 0.11
C LEU A 146 23.90 2.57 1.32
N ASP A 147 25.18 2.91 1.20
CA ASP A 147 25.95 3.62 2.23
C ASP A 147 25.97 5.14 2.01
N PRO A 148 26.32 5.96 3.02
CA PRO A 148 26.62 7.38 2.84
C PRO A 148 27.68 7.60 1.76
N GLY A 149 27.47 8.63 0.94
CA GLY A 149 28.31 8.94 -0.22
C GLY A 149 27.84 8.27 -1.52
N HIS A 150 27.00 7.21 -1.47
CA HIS A 150 26.43 6.65 -2.68
C HIS A 150 25.47 7.64 -3.35
N ILE A 151 25.52 7.64 -4.69
CA ILE A 151 24.62 8.42 -5.54
C ILE A 151 23.55 7.48 -6.13
N PHE A 152 22.32 7.97 -6.20
CA PHE A 152 21.21 7.20 -6.76
C PHE A 152 20.21 8.10 -7.49
N GLU A 153 19.46 7.50 -8.39
CA GLU A 153 18.33 8.13 -9.08
C GLU A 153 17.01 7.73 -8.43
N TYR A 154 16.14 8.71 -8.21
CA TYR A 154 14.76 8.53 -7.76
C TYR A 154 13.84 9.55 -8.43
N GLN A 155 12.78 9.06 -9.12
CA GLN A 155 11.83 9.90 -9.86
C GLN A 155 12.53 10.89 -10.83
N ASN A 156 13.49 10.40 -11.61
CA ASN A 156 14.28 11.18 -12.56
C ASN A 156 15.10 12.34 -11.93
N GLN A 157 15.43 12.22 -10.66
CA GLN A 157 16.29 13.16 -9.96
C GLN A 157 17.44 12.41 -9.28
N THR A 158 18.61 13.04 -9.23
CA THR A 158 19.82 12.45 -8.66
C THR A 158 20.06 12.95 -7.24
N PHE A 159 20.37 12.02 -6.35
CA PHE A 159 20.58 12.28 -4.93
C PHE A 159 21.87 11.62 -4.45
N GLU A 160 22.49 12.24 -3.46
CA GLU A 160 23.61 11.70 -2.68
C GLU A 160 23.15 11.41 -1.24
N ILE A 161 23.49 10.25 -0.70
CA ILE A 161 23.24 9.93 0.71
C ILE A 161 24.24 10.66 1.57
N LEU A 162 23.78 11.57 2.44
CA LEU A 162 24.64 12.32 3.36
C LEU A 162 24.77 11.63 4.71
N GLU A 163 23.66 11.10 5.24
CA GLU A 163 23.58 10.58 6.61
C GLU A 163 22.48 9.53 6.73
N VAL A 164 22.76 8.49 7.52
CA VAL A 164 21.77 7.47 7.89
C VAL A 164 21.32 7.73 9.33
N ARG A 165 20.00 7.89 9.51
CA ARG A 165 19.34 7.96 10.83
C ARG A 165 18.46 6.74 11.02
N LYS A 166 18.22 6.31 12.28
CA LYS A 166 17.54 5.07 12.68
C LYS A 166 16.48 4.50 11.70
N LYS A 167 15.66 5.34 11.06
CA LYS A 167 14.60 4.96 10.11
C LYS A 167 14.49 5.92 8.93
N ARG A 168 15.51 6.69 8.64
CA ARG A 168 15.53 7.72 7.60
C ARG A 168 16.92 7.91 7.03
N TYR A 169 16.97 8.27 5.76
CA TYR A 169 18.15 8.67 5.04
C TYR A 169 18.05 10.15 4.71
N ILE A 170 19.03 10.94 5.09
CA ILE A 170 19.16 12.33 4.66
C ILE A 170 19.93 12.32 3.36
N CYS A 171 19.29 12.75 2.29
CA CYS A 171 19.88 12.80 0.96
C CYS A 171 19.82 14.20 0.41
N LYS A 172 20.86 14.59 -0.33
CA LYS A 172 20.97 15.88 -1.02
C LYS A 172 20.60 15.67 -2.48
N ASN A 173 19.66 16.42 -2.99
CA ASN A 173 19.41 16.49 -4.42
C ASN A 173 20.57 17.24 -5.08
N LEU A 174 21.24 16.60 -6.02
CA LEU A 174 22.46 17.14 -6.63
C LEU A 174 22.21 18.34 -7.56
N HIS A 175 20.99 18.44 -8.12
CA HIS A 175 20.63 19.57 -8.97
C HIS A 175 20.23 20.82 -8.15
N SER A 176 19.35 20.63 -7.14
CA SER A 176 18.80 21.76 -6.36
C SER A 176 19.57 22.08 -5.09
N GLY A 177 20.48 21.22 -4.65
CA GLY A 177 21.19 21.31 -3.38
C GLY A 177 20.33 21.10 -2.13
N ARG A 178 19.02 20.90 -2.28
CA ARG A 178 18.09 20.72 -1.16
C ARG A 178 18.22 19.35 -0.53
N LYS A 179 17.99 19.28 0.79
CA LYS A 179 17.98 18.02 1.56
C LYS A 179 16.58 17.43 1.64
N TYR A 180 16.50 16.10 1.50
CA TYR A 180 15.30 15.31 1.55
C TYR A 180 15.44 14.15 2.54
N LEU A 181 14.34 13.72 3.13
CA LEU A 181 14.27 12.57 4.02
C LEU A 181 13.62 11.38 3.31
N PHE A 182 14.42 10.36 3.05
CA PHE A 182 13.93 9.09 2.49
C PHE A 182 13.65 8.06 3.59
N ARG A 183 12.66 7.19 3.36
CA ARG A 183 12.42 6.00 4.20
C ARG A 183 13.38 4.88 3.78
N THR A 184 13.67 3.96 4.70
CA THR A 184 14.57 2.82 4.46
C THR A 184 14.16 1.94 3.28
N CYS A 185 12.86 1.76 3.07
CA CYS A 185 12.30 0.87 2.05
C CYS A 185 11.91 1.60 0.75
N VAL A 186 12.56 2.70 0.42
CA VAL A 186 12.39 3.36 -0.89
C VAL A 186 13.26 2.65 -1.90
N GLN A 187 12.67 2.23 -3.03
CA GLN A 187 13.40 1.70 -4.17
C GLN A 187 14.06 2.84 -4.95
N VAL A 188 15.30 2.63 -5.32
CA VAL A 188 16.14 3.60 -6.00
C VAL A 188 17.02 2.88 -7.02
N LYS A 189 17.43 3.58 -8.05
CA LYS A 189 18.46 3.09 -8.99
C LYS A 189 19.80 3.59 -8.53
N LYS A 190 20.67 2.69 -8.01
CA LYS A 190 22.04 3.02 -7.67
C LYS A 190 22.78 3.46 -8.94
N LEU A 191 23.50 4.58 -8.88
CA LEU A 191 24.40 5.02 -9.93
C LEU A 191 25.83 4.61 -9.56
N THR A 192 26.52 3.98 -10.50
CA THR A 192 27.96 3.68 -10.38
C THR A 192 28.75 4.90 -10.88
N HIS A 193 30.00 5.05 -10.45
CA HIS A 193 30.85 6.17 -10.87
C HIS A 193 31.14 6.23 -12.38
N ASP A 194 30.65 5.25 -13.14
CA ASP A 194 30.86 5.14 -14.60
C ASP A 194 29.60 5.49 -15.42
N ASP A 195 28.52 5.99 -14.77
CA ASP A 195 27.26 6.40 -15.42
C ASP A 195 27.11 7.93 -15.52
#